data_5057c5ae4686c1fecdd4437c9b7bb47a
#
_entry.id   5057c5ae4686c1fecdd4437c9b7bb47a
#
_cell.length_a   1.000
_cell.length_b   1.000
_cell.length_c   1.000
_cell.angle_alpha   90.00
_cell.angle_beta   90.00
_cell.angle_gamma   90.00
#
_symmetry.space_group_name_H-M   'P 1'
#
loop_
_entity.id
_entity.type
_entity.pdbx_description
1 polymer ?
#
loop_
_entity_poly.entity_id
_entity_poly.type
_entity_poly.pdbx_seq_one_letter_code
_entity_poly.pdbx_strand_id
1 'polypeptide(L)'
;MAEIKIGVTVPNNWGIADVKDVVQFGPLAEELGFESVWVMDHLFNNGYIGERLDDKPYYHPLATLSYISATTENILLGTSVLVLPYHNPVDLAKYAATLDHMSSGRVLLGVGVGAMTEEFEALGIPMSQRGSLTNENIRIMKELWTNPSSSYSSKRWNFSEVKFAPKPLQTPYIPLWIGGSSSGALKRVVNLGDGWHPSGITAEEFSMGRREIFELAETAGRAPESLMMSARVEVEVGGGPSSARAVDRARLSSVNSDQMVAEIEAYRSAGVQHIVLALNSGDVGRLKETM
;
A
#
# COMPACT_ATOMS: atom_id res chain seq x y z
N MET A 1 16.79 18.67 -7.93
CA MET A 1 16.18 17.53 -7.19
C MET A 1 14.93 17.13 -7.94
N ALA A 2 14.64 15.83 -8.03
CA ALA A 2 13.39 15.37 -8.68
C ALA A 2 12.17 15.89 -7.92
N GLU A 3 11.07 16.13 -8.64
CA GLU A 3 9.78 16.48 -8.07
C GLU A 3 9.23 15.30 -7.27
N ILE A 4 8.69 15.57 -6.07
CA ILE A 4 8.06 14.54 -5.24
C ILE A 4 6.62 14.31 -5.73
N LYS A 5 6.27 13.06 -5.94
CA LYS A 5 4.90 12.67 -6.26
C LYS A 5 4.04 12.62 -5.00
N ILE A 6 2.82 13.13 -5.08
CA ILE A 6 1.91 13.17 -3.93
C ILE A 6 0.70 12.29 -4.22
N GLY A 7 0.47 11.32 -3.35
CA GLY A 7 -0.73 10.50 -3.32
C GLY A 7 -1.57 10.78 -2.07
N VAL A 8 -2.82 10.32 -2.07
CA VAL A 8 -3.73 10.47 -0.94
C VAL A 8 -4.49 9.18 -0.66
N THR A 9 -4.86 8.93 0.61
CA THR A 9 -5.67 7.76 0.95
C THR A 9 -7.14 8.00 0.68
N VAL A 10 -7.79 6.99 0.09
CA VAL A 10 -9.25 6.88 0.04
C VAL A 10 -9.73 6.35 1.40
N PRO A 11 -10.76 6.94 2.01
CA PRO A 11 -11.18 6.59 3.37
C PRO A 11 -12.01 5.30 3.44
N ASN A 12 -11.55 4.21 2.79
CA ASN A 12 -12.23 2.91 2.78
C ASN A 12 -12.31 2.25 4.16
N ASN A 13 -11.57 2.78 5.13
CA ASN A 13 -11.35 2.24 6.47
C ASN A 13 -11.78 3.20 7.60
N TRP A 14 -12.60 4.20 7.33
CA TRP A 14 -12.98 5.23 8.32
C TRP A 14 -14.46 5.22 8.70
N GLY A 15 -15.19 4.14 8.40
CA GLY A 15 -16.56 3.94 8.86
C GLY A 15 -17.59 4.82 8.16
N ILE A 16 -17.30 5.31 6.97
CA ILE A 16 -18.24 6.07 6.13
C ILE A 16 -19.35 5.12 5.67
N ALA A 17 -20.60 5.46 5.98
CA ALA A 17 -21.73 4.55 5.81
C ALA A 17 -22.10 4.31 4.32
N ASP A 18 -22.06 5.33 3.48
CA ASP A 18 -22.31 5.19 2.05
C ASP A 18 -20.99 4.99 1.29
N VAL A 19 -20.86 3.84 0.64
CA VAL A 19 -19.68 3.54 -0.18
C VAL A 19 -19.49 4.53 -1.33
N LYS A 20 -20.56 5.17 -1.80
CA LYS A 20 -20.47 6.21 -2.84
C LYS A 20 -19.68 7.41 -2.36
N ASP A 21 -19.80 7.75 -1.07
CA ASP A 21 -19.01 8.81 -0.45
C ASP A 21 -17.52 8.45 -0.35
N VAL A 22 -17.20 7.16 -0.31
CA VAL A 22 -15.82 6.68 -0.31
C VAL A 22 -15.21 6.71 -1.71
N VAL A 23 -15.91 6.15 -2.70
CA VAL A 23 -15.33 5.99 -4.05
C VAL A 23 -15.23 7.28 -4.83
N GLN A 24 -16.00 8.32 -4.48
CA GLN A 24 -15.89 9.65 -5.09
C GLN A 24 -14.54 10.35 -4.81
N PHE A 25 -13.79 9.89 -3.79
CA PHE A 25 -12.45 10.41 -3.52
C PHE A 25 -11.44 10.09 -4.63
N GLY A 26 -11.68 9.07 -5.44
CA GLY A 26 -10.85 8.77 -6.61
C GLY A 26 -10.89 9.88 -7.66
N PRO A 27 -12.05 10.15 -8.27
CA PRO A 27 -12.20 11.27 -9.22
C PRO A 27 -11.81 12.63 -8.63
N LEU A 28 -12.16 12.90 -7.37
CA LEU A 28 -11.80 14.15 -6.71
C LEU A 28 -10.27 14.31 -6.59
N ALA A 29 -9.56 13.26 -6.19
CA ALA A 29 -8.10 13.29 -6.11
C ALA A 29 -7.47 13.52 -7.49
N GLU A 30 -8.01 12.89 -8.54
CA GLU A 30 -7.55 13.13 -9.92
C GLU A 30 -7.78 14.57 -10.37
N GLU A 31 -8.95 15.14 -10.09
CA GLU A 31 -9.29 16.54 -10.40
C GLU A 31 -8.37 17.52 -9.67
N LEU A 32 -8.00 17.23 -8.42
CA LEU A 32 -7.09 18.04 -7.61
C LEU A 32 -5.61 17.85 -7.97
N GLY A 33 -5.29 16.96 -8.90
CA GLY A 33 -3.92 16.74 -9.40
C GLY A 33 -3.06 15.82 -8.53
N PHE A 34 -3.65 15.00 -7.66
CA PHE A 34 -2.89 13.96 -6.98
C PHE A 34 -2.42 12.89 -7.96
N GLU A 35 -1.19 12.38 -7.76
CA GLU A 35 -0.60 11.34 -8.61
C GLU A 35 -1.20 9.95 -8.37
N SER A 36 -1.73 9.70 -7.15
CA SER A 36 -2.23 8.37 -6.78
C SER A 36 -3.23 8.40 -5.65
N VAL A 37 -4.12 7.40 -5.65
CA VAL A 37 -5.02 7.10 -4.52
C VAL A 37 -4.70 5.75 -3.90
N TRP A 38 -4.90 5.62 -2.58
CA TRP A 38 -4.46 4.46 -1.81
C TRP A 38 -5.54 3.96 -0.86
N VAL A 39 -5.69 2.64 -0.79
CA VAL A 39 -6.65 1.95 0.10
C VAL A 39 -5.92 1.02 1.06
N MET A 40 -6.56 0.70 2.18
CA MET A 40 -6.03 -0.17 3.23
C MET A 40 -6.77 -1.50 3.27
N ASP A 41 -6.13 -2.54 3.84
CA ASP A 41 -6.61 -3.92 3.89
C ASP A 41 -6.71 -4.43 5.34
N HIS A 42 -7.93 -4.73 5.77
CA HIS A 42 -8.28 -5.48 6.97
C HIS A 42 -9.58 -6.25 6.73
N LEU A 43 -9.77 -7.35 7.44
CA LEU A 43 -10.92 -8.24 7.29
C LEU A 43 -11.98 -8.03 8.37
N PHE A 44 -11.55 -7.63 9.57
CA PHE A 44 -12.42 -7.51 10.74
C PHE A 44 -12.22 -6.19 11.47
N ASN A 45 -13.29 -5.74 12.11
CA ASN A 45 -13.25 -4.60 13.02
C ASN A 45 -12.88 -5.07 14.42
N ASN A 46 -11.71 -5.68 14.59
CA ASN A 46 -11.18 -6.13 15.87
C ASN A 46 -9.99 -5.27 16.33
N GLY A 47 -9.58 -5.41 17.58
CA GLY A 47 -8.47 -4.66 18.16
C GLY A 47 -8.60 -3.14 17.90
N TYR A 48 -7.52 -2.48 17.52
CA TYR A 48 -7.51 -1.03 17.27
C TYR A 48 -8.44 -0.57 16.13
N ILE A 49 -8.82 -1.45 15.21
CA ILE A 49 -9.83 -1.15 14.19
C ILE A 49 -11.20 -1.10 14.84
N GLY A 50 -11.54 -2.10 15.68
CA GLY A 50 -12.81 -2.14 16.43
C GLY A 50 -12.96 -0.98 17.40
N GLU A 51 -11.90 -0.61 18.13
CA GLU A 51 -11.90 0.58 18.99
C GLU A 51 -12.30 1.86 18.25
N ARG A 52 -11.97 1.96 16.97
CA ARG A 52 -12.26 3.13 16.13
C ARG A 52 -13.59 3.02 15.40
N LEU A 53 -13.91 1.84 14.86
CA LEU A 53 -15.02 1.65 13.93
C LEU A 53 -16.24 0.99 14.57
N ASP A 54 -16.04 0.13 15.58
CA ASP A 54 -17.07 -0.73 16.11
C ASP A 54 -17.74 -1.55 14.97
N ASP A 55 -19.03 -1.36 14.71
CA ASP A 55 -19.79 -1.99 13.63
C ASP A 55 -19.80 -1.20 12.29
N LYS A 56 -19.08 -0.08 12.22
CA LYS A 56 -19.05 0.76 11.04
C LYS A 56 -18.28 0.11 9.87
N PRO A 57 -18.65 0.43 8.63
CA PRO A 57 -18.05 -0.20 7.46
C PRO A 57 -16.54 -0.05 7.33
N TYR A 58 -15.90 -1.13 6.94
CA TYR A 58 -14.56 -1.17 6.37
C TYR A 58 -14.66 -1.83 4.99
N TYR A 59 -14.46 -1.07 3.92
CA TYR A 59 -14.68 -1.58 2.57
C TYR A 59 -13.45 -2.27 2.01
N HIS A 60 -13.68 -3.38 1.29
CA HIS A 60 -12.62 -4.19 0.70
C HIS A 60 -11.76 -3.37 -0.28
N PRO A 61 -10.41 -3.38 -0.13
CA PRO A 61 -9.51 -2.51 -0.89
C PRO A 61 -9.62 -2.69 -2.41
N LEU A 62 -9.56 -3.93 -2.89
CA LEU A 62 -9.55 -4.17 -4.33
C LEU A 62 -10.90 -3.89 -5.00
N ALA A 63 -12.02 -4.12 -4.29
CA ALA A 63 -13.34 -3.76 -4.79
C ALA A 63 -13.48 -2.23 -4.91
N THR A 64 -12.99 -1.48 -3.91
CA THR A 64 -12.94 -0.02 -3.95
C THR A 64 -12.11 0.49 -5.12
N LEU A 65 -10.90 -0.03 -5.33
CA LEU A 65 -10.05 0.36 -6.46
C LEU A 65 -10.66 -0.02 -7.82
N SER A 66 -11.37 -1.14 -7.91
CA SER A 66 -12.06 -1.51 -9.16
C SER A 66 -13.13 -0.51 -9.55
N TYR A 67 -13.88 0.00 -8.58
CA TYR A 67 -14.85 1.06 -8.85
C TYR A 67 -14.15 2.36 -9.27
N ILE A 68 -13.12 2.78 -8.53
CA ILE A 68 -12.36 4.00 -8.83
C ILE A 68 -11.69 3.89 -10.21
N SER A 69 -11.21 2.71 -10.60
CA SER A 69 -10.60 2.52 -11.92
C SER A 69 -11.52 2.84 -13.08
N ALA A 70 -12.85 2.62 -12.90
CA ALA A 70 -13.87 2.89 -13.90
C ALA A 70 -14.31 4.37 -13.94
N THR A 71 -13.95 5.16 -12.94
CA THR A 71 -14.37 6.57 -12.79
C THR A 71 -13.21 7.56 -12.88
N THR A 72 -12.00 7.07 -13.20
CA THR A 72 -10.76 7.85 -13.31
C THR A 72 -9.98 7.43 -14.55
N GLU A 73 -9.12 8.29 -15.10
CA GLU A 73 -8.39 8.03 -16.34
C GLU A 73 -6.87 7.91 -16.14
N ASN A 74 -6.29 8.74 -15.26
CA ASN A 74 -4.83 8.90 -15.15
C ASN A 74 -4.25 8.54 -13.79
N ILE A 75 -5.00 8.78 -12.70
CA ILE A 75 -4.52 8.61 -11.33
C ILE A 75 -4.14 7.15 -11.05
N LEU A 76 -2.97 6.96 -10.40
CA LEU A 76 -2.49 5.63 -10.02
C LEU A 76 -3.33 5.06 -8.86
N LEU A 77 -3.51 3.74 -8.87
CA LEU A 77 -4.37 3.00 -7.94
C LEU A 77 -3.52 2.13 -7.02
N GLY A 78 -3.33 2.56 -5.78
CA GLY A 78 -2.41 1.95 -4.83
C GLY A 78 -3.09 1.22 -3.67
N THR A 79 -2.39 0.25 -3.09
CA THR A 79 -2.75 -0.38 -1.82
C THR A 79 -1.70 -0.06 -0.75
N SER A 80 -2.12 0.31 0.47
CA SER A 80 -1.21 0.75 1.54
C SER A 80 -1.56 0.15 2.91
N VAL A 81 -1.38 -1.14 3.10
CA VAL A 81 -0.87 -2.16 2.17
C VAL A 81 -1.85 -3.33 2.11
N LEU A 82 -1.82 -4.15 1.04
CA LEU A 82 -2.44 -5.47 1.07
C LEU A 82 -1.66 -6.39 2.02
N VAL A 83 -2.36 -7.07 2.90
CA VAL A 83 -1.77 -8.08 3.79
C VAL A 83 -1.70 -9.41 3.05
N LEU A 84 -0.60 -9.67 2.35
CA LEU A 84 -0.50 -10.81 1.44
C LEU A 84 -0.87 -12.17 2.07
N PRO A 85 -0.56 -12.46 3.35
CA PRO A 85 -0.99 -13.70 3.97
C PRO A 85 -2.51 -13.91 4.04
N TYR A 86 -3.33 -12.86 3.95
CA TYR A 86 -4.80 -13.00 3.96
C TYR A 86 -5.37 -13.49 2.63
N HIS A 87 -4.60 -13.40 1.56
CA HIS A 87 -5.03 -13.65 0.19
C HIS A 87 -4.43 -14.94 -0.38
N ASN A 88 -5.24 -15.64 -1.17
CA ASN A 88 -4.74 -16.69 -2.05
C ASN A 88 -3.91 -16.03 -3.17
N PRO A 89 -2.61 -16.36 -3.33
CA PRO A 89 -1.74 -15.67 -4.27
C PRO A 89 -2.12 -15.88 -5.74
N VAL A 90 -2.75 -17.00 -6.09
CA VAL A 90 -3.20 -17.27 -7.46
C VAL A 90 -4.43 -16.41 -7.80
N ASP A 91 -5.38 -16.33 -6.88
CA ASP A 91 -6.57 -15.50 -7.03
C ASP A 91 -6.21 -14.02 -7.03
N LEU A 92 -5.35 -13.58 -6.09
CA LEU A 92 -4.86 -12.21 -6.04
C LEU A 92 -4.09 -11.82 -7.30
N ALA A 93 -3.23 -12.71 -7.82
CA ALA A 93 -2.53 -12.47 -9.09
C ALA A 93 -3.51 -12.25 -10.25
N LYS A 94 -4.60 -13.06 -10.30
CA LYS A 94 -5.65 -12.92 -11.31
C LYS A 94 -6.39 -11.61 -11.17
N TYR A 95 -6.80 -11.29 -9.94
CA TYR A 95 -7.52 -10.04 -9.66
C TYR A 95 -6.68 -8.82 -10.06
N ALA A 96 -5.43 -8.76 -9.59
CA ALA A 96 -4.55 -7.64 -9.85
C ALA A 96 -4.26 -7.46 -11.35
N ALA A 97 -3.99 -8.54 -12.08
CA ALA A 97 -3.82 -8.46 -13.52
C ALA A 97 -5.08 -7.98 -14.25
N THR A 98 -6.26 -8.40 -13.79
CA THR A 98 -7.53 -7.93 -14.34
C THR A 98 -7.75 -6.44 -14.06
N LEU A 99 -7.50 -6.01 -12.82
CA LEU A 99 -7.59 -4.60 -12.44
C LEU A 99 -6.60 -3.73 -13.23
N ASP A 100 -5.40 -4.26 -13.48
CA ASP A 100 -4.38 -3.58 -14.29
C ASP A 100 -4.87 -3.32 -15.72
N HIS A 101 -5.56 -4.29 -16.34
CA HIS A 101 -6.23 -4.10 -17.62
C HIS A 101 -7.38 -3.08 -17.53
N MET A 102 -8.25 -3.20 -16.52
CA MET A 102 -9.39 -2.29 -16.33
C MET A 102 -8.94 -0.85 -16.12
N SER A 103 -7.79 -0.66 -15.51
CA SER A 103 -7.21 0.66 -15.23
C SER A 103 -6.20 1.14 -16.28
N SER A 104 -5.97 0.39 -17.36
CA SER A 104 -4.96 0.73 -18.38
C SER A 104 -3.54 0.85 -17.83
N GLY A 105 -3.16 -0.06 -16.91
CA GLY A 105 -1.79 -0.13 -16.37
C GLY A 105 -1.50 0.82 -15.22
N ARG A 106 -2.51 1.21 -14.42
CA ARG A 106 -2.36 2.18 -13.32
C ARG A 106 -2.23 1.57 -11.91
N VAL A 107 -2.12 0.25 -11.79
CA VAL A 107 -2.07 -0.43 -10.49
C VAL A 107 -0.69 -0.37 -9.85
N LEU A 108 -0.64 -0.05 -8.55
CA LEU A 108 0.53 -0.15 -7.68
C LEU A 108 0.17 -1.02 -6.46
N LEU A 109 0.89 -2.10 -6.22
CA LEU A 109 0.62 -2.96 -5.07
C LEU A 109 1.61 -2.67 -3.94
N GLY A 110 1.20 -1.86 -2.97
CA GLY A 110 1.83 -1.83 -1.66
C GLY A 110 1.43 -3.08 -0.88
N VAL A 111 2.41 -3.87 -0.42
CA VAL A 111 2.18 -5.17 0.19
C VAL A 111 2.88 -5.31 1.53
N GLY A 112 2.25 -6.00 2.47
CA GLY A 112 2.75 -6.16 3.82
C GLY A 112 2.53 -7.56 4.40
N VAL A 113 3.08 -7.78 5.59
CA VAL A 113 3.02 -9.07 6.31
C VAL A 113 1.83 -9.18 7.26
N GLY A 114 1.14 -8.08 7.58
CA GLY A 114 0.10 -8.02 8.59
C GLY A 114 0.63 -7.99 10.03
N ALA A 115 -0.24 -7.56 10.95
CA ALA A 115 0.08 -7.39 12.37
C ALA A 115 -1.09 -7.70 13.32
N MET A 116 -2.30 -7.96 12.82
CA MET A 116 -3.49 -8.20 13.64
C MET A 116 -3.64 -9.69 13.91
N THR A 117 -3.40 -10.12 15.14
CA THR A 117 -3.41 -11.53 15.55
C THR A 117 -4.76 -12.18 15.30
N GLU A 118 -5.86 -11.48 15.57
CA GLU A 118 -7.23 -11.98 15.45
C GLU A 118 -7.57 -12.36 13.99
N GLU A 119 -7.07 -11.61 13.02
CA GLU A 119 -7.25 -11.92 11.59
C GLU A 119 -6.48 -13.18 11.20
N PHE A 120 -5.25 -13.33 11.69
CA PHE A 120 -4.43 -14.53 11.47
C PHE A 120 -5.05 -15.78 12.09
N GLU A 121 -5.56 -15.67 13.31
CA GLU A 121 -6.26 -16.76 14.01
C GLU A 121 -7.51 -17.20 13.27
N ALA A 122 -8.36 -16.25 12.85
CA ALA A 122 -9.58 -16.53 12.11
C ALA A 122 -9.31 -17.20 10.74
N LEU A 123 -8.19 -16.88 10.11
CA LEU A 123 -7.75 -17.51 8.86
C LEU A 123 -7.00 -18.83 9.08
N GLY A 124 -6.76 -19.25 10.33
CA GLY A 124 -5.96 -20.44 10.62
C GLY A 124 -4.50 -20.33 10.21
N ILE A 125 -3.96 -19.12 10.14
CA ILE A 125 -2.58 -18.85 9.70
C ILE A 125 -1.71 -18.55 10.93
N PRO A 126 -0.65 -19.34 11.19
CA PRO A 126 0.27 -19.05 12.26
C PRO A 126 0.97 -17.69 12.05
N MET A 127 0.85 -16.77 13.03
CA MET A 127 1.44 -15.44 12.98
C MET A 127 2.95 -15.45 12.71
N SER A 128 3.66 -16.49 13.20
CA SER A 128 5.09 -16.69 12.96
C SER A 128 5.45 -16.93 11.49
N GLN A 129 4.49 -17.35 10.67
CA GLN A 129 4.70 -17.65 9.25
C GLN A 129 4.39 -16.45 8.33
N ARG A 130 3.88 -15.35 8.85
CA ARG A 130 3.46 -14.20 8.02
C ARG A 130 4.52 -13.70 7.05
N GLY A 131 5.79 -13.63 7.49
CA GLY A 131 6.89 -13.17 6.64
C GLY A 131 7.26 -14.14 5.51
N SER A 132 7.29 -15.46 5.80
CA SER A 132 7.57 -16.49 4.79
C SER A 132 6.44 -16.62 3.79
N LEU A 133 5.18 -16.51 4.24
CA LEU A 133 4.00 -16.51 3.37
C LEU A 133 3.98 -15.31 2.43
N THR A 134 4.28 -14.12 2.95
CA THR A 134 4.41 -12.92 2.11
C THR A 134 5.46 -13.13 1.00
N ASN A 135 6.63 -13.68 1.36
CA ASN A 135 7.69 -13.95 0.39
C ASN A 135 7.25 -14.98 -0.67
N GLU A 136 6.54 -16.02 -0.24
CA GLU A 136 6.02 -17.05 -1.12
C GLU A 136 4.96 -16.50 -2.07
N ASN A 137 4.01 -15.74 -1.54
CA ASN A 137 2.95 -15.11 -2.33
C ASN A 137 3.51 -14.18 -3.41
N ILE A 138 4.51 -13.35 -3.08
CA ILE A 138 5.18 -12.50 -4.07
C ILE A 138 5.82 -13.33 -5.19
N ARG A 139 6.51 -14.43 -4.87
CA ARG A 139 7.13 -15.27 -5.89
C ARG A 139 6.11 -15.93 -6.80
N ILE A 140 5.00 -16.43 -6.23
CA ILE A 140 3.91 -17.05 -7.00
C ILE A 140 3.27 -16.02 -7.94
N MET A 141 2.98 -14.82 -7.44
CA MET A 141 2.39 -13.76 -8.26
C MET A 141 3.33 -13.38 -9.43
N LYS A 142 4.62 -13.16 -9.15
CA LYS A 142 5.62 -12.87 -10.20
C LYS A 142 5.76 -14.01 -11.19
N GLU A 143 5.81 -15.27 -10.74
CA GLU A 143 5.84 -16.45 -11.60
C GLU A 143 4.63 -16.46 -12.57
N LEU A 144 3.43 -16.26 -12.02
CA LEU A 144 2.20 -16.25 -12.83
C LEU A 144 2.16 -15.07 -13.82
N TRP A 145 2.71 -13.93 -13.48
CA TRP A 145 2.67 -12.73 -14.32
C TRP A 145 3.71 -12.74 -15.45
N THR A 146 4.89 -13.32 -15.22
CA THR A 146 6.02 -13.19 -16.15
C THR A 146 6.21 -14.39 -17.06
N ASN A 147 5.94 -15.61 -16.59
CA ASN A 147 6.22 -16.82 -17.36
C ASN A 147 5.05 -17.23 -18.26
N PRO A 148 5.28 -17.55 -19.54
CA PRO A 148 4.23 -18.02 -20.46
C PRO A 148 3.58 -19.33 -20.00
N SER A 149 4.36 -20.21 -19.40
CA SER A 149 3.93 -21.46 -18.75
C SER A 149 4.51 -21.48 -17.36
N SER A 150 3.66 -21.33 -16.37
CA SER A 150 4.08 -21.12 -14.98
C SER A 150 4.10 -22.42 -14.22
N SER A 151 5.13 -22.61 -13.41
CA SER A 151 5.27 -23.77 -12.52
C SER A 151 5.79 -23.32 -11.16
N TYR A 152 5.23 -23.85 -10.10
CA TYR A 152 5.68 -23.56 -8.74
C TYR A 152 5.49 -24.79 -7.84
N SER A 153 6.48 -25.09 -7.02
CA SER A 153 6.40 -26.20 -6.08
C SER A 153 6.94 -25.80 -4.71
N SER A 154 6.11 -25.99 -3.70
CA SER A 154 6.44 -25.79 -2.29
C SER A 154 5.61 -26.75 -1.42
N LYS A 155 5.73 -26.61 -0.10
CA LYS A 155 4.90 -27.37 0.84
C LYS A 155 3.39 -27.04 0.71
N ARG A 156 3.05 -25.80 0.28
CA ARG A 156 1.67 -25.28 0.23
C ARG A 156 1.09 -25.23 -1.17
N TRP A 157 1.93 -24.98 -2.16
CA TRP A 157 1.53 -24.72 -3.54
C TRP A 157 2.25 -25.66 -4.49
N ASN A 158 1.48 -26.32 -5.32
CA ASN A 158 2.05 -27.22 -6.35
C ASN A 158 1.21 -27.10 -7.62
N PHE A 159 1.78 -26.49 -8.65
CA PHE A 159 1.22 -26.44 -10.00
C PHE A 159 2.34 -26.48 -11.03
N SER A 160 2.08 -27.07 -12.19
CA SER A 160 3.04 -27.24 -13.26
C SER A 160 2.42 -26.90 -14.60
N GLU A 161 3.17 -26.17 -15.42
CA GLU A 161 2.85 -25.82 -16.80
C GLU A 161 1.46 -25.16 -16.99
N VAL A 162 1.02 -24.38 -15.99
CA VAL A 162 -0.26 -23.70 -16.08
C VAL A 162 -0.16 -22.45 -16.97
N LYS A 163 -1.17 -22.22 -17.77
CA LYS A 163 -1.33 -20.99 -18.55
C LYS A 163 -2.15 -19.98 -17.77
N PHE A 164 -1.50 -18.88 -17.39
CA PHE A 164 -2.14 -17.77 -16.68
C PHE A 164 -2.39 -16.59 -17.63
N ALA A 165 -3.64 -16.19 -17.78
CA ALA A 165 -4.06 -15.05 -18.59
C ALA A 165 -5.28 -14.34 -17.94
N PRO A 166 -5.40 -13.00 -18.06
CA PRO A 166 -4.42 -12.13 -18.70
C PRO A 166 -3.13 -12.00 -17.90
N LYS A 167 -2.02 -11.70 -18.55
CA LYS A 167 -0.85 -11.12 -17.90
C LYS A 167 -1.14 -9.66 -17.61
N PRO A 168 -0.48 -9.01 -16.63
CA PRO A 168 -0.56 -7.56 -16.47
C PRO A 168 -0.22 -6.81 -17.76
N LEU A 169 -0.77 -5.61 -17.93
CA LEU A 169 -0.32 -4.67 -18.98
C LEU A 169 1.05 -4.11 -18.68
N GLN A 170 1.33 -3.88 -17.41
CA GLN A 170 2.61 -3.36 -16.95
C GLN A 170 3.73 -4.40 -17.13
N THR A 171 4.89 -3.95 -17.56
CA THR A 171 6.06 -4.79 -17.84
C THR A 171 7.20 -4.45 -16.87
N PRO A 172 7.87 -5.44 -16.26
CA PRO A 172 7.66 -6.89 -16.45
C PRO A 172 6.44 -7.44 -15.70
N TYR A 173 5.88 -6.72 -14.75
CA TYR A 173 4.69 -7.03 -13.93
C TYR A 173 4.24 -5.77 -13.17
N ILE A 174 3.12 -5.86 -12.44
CA ILE A 174 2.61 -4.79 -11.57
C ILE A 174 3.64 -4.49 -10.46
N PRO A 175 4.08 -3.22 -10.26
CA PRO A 175 5.07 -2.88 -9.25
C PRO A 175 4.63 -3.27 -7.83
N LEU A 176 5.54 -3.89 -7.07
CA LEU A 176 5.33 -4.34 -5.70
C LEU A 176 6.15 -3.49 -4.73
N TRP A 177 5.49 -2.63 -3.94
CA TRP A 177 6.15 -1.82 -2.91
C TRP A 177 5.97 -2.44 -1.54
N ILE A 178 7.05 -2.66 -0.84
CA ILE A 178 7.08 -3.41 0.42
C ILE A 178 6.86 -2.47 1.60
N GLY A 179 5.83 -2.76 2.39
CA GLY A 179 5.54 -2.07 3.64
C GLY A 179 6.39 -2.53 4.82
N GLY A 180 6.48 -1.67 5.85
CA GLY A 180 7.18 -1.93 7.09
C GLY A 180 8.64 -1.49 7.10
N SER A 181 9.24 -1.43 8.31
CA SER A 181 10.58 -0.91 8.57
C SER A 181 11.50 -1.90 9.32
N SER A 182 11.05 -3.13 9.58
CA SER A 182 11.90 -4.16 10.19
C SER A 182 12.99 -4.64 9.22
N SER A 183 14.09 -5.19 9.74
CA SER A 183 15.16 -5.75 8.89
C SER A 183 14.65 -6.81 7.91
N GLY A 184 13.63 -7.59 8.30
CA GLY A 184 12.95 -8.54 7.40
C GLY A 184 12.17 -7.86 6.27
N ALA A 185 11.60 -6.67 6.50
CA ALA A 185 10.96 -5.85 5.47
C ALA A 185 12.02 -5.27 4.52
N LEU A 186 13.10 -4.68 5.04
CA LEU A 186 14.17 -4.09 4.21
C LEU A 186 14.83 -5.13 3.30
N LYS A 187 15.11 -6.33 3.83
CA LYS A 187 15.59 -7.47 3.02
C LYS A 187 14.59 -7.89 1.94
N ARG A 188 13.28 -7.81 2.22
CA ARG A 188 12.22 -8.11 1.25
C ARG A 188 12.15 -7.07 0.14
N VAL A 189 12.34 -5.78 0.47
CA VAL A 189 12.46 -4.70 -0.53
C VAL A 189 13.52 -5.06 -1.55
N VAL A 190 14.73 -5.40 -1.10
CA VAL A 190 15.88 -5.68 -1.97
C VAL A 190 15.68 -6.95 -2.79
N ASN A 191 15.18 -8.02 -2.18
CA ASN A 191 15.15 -9.33 -2.82
C ASN A 191 13.89 -9.59 -3.65
N LEU A 192 12.77 -8.95 -3.31
CA LEU A 192 11.46 -9.28 -3.87
C LEU A 192 10.62 -8.07 -4.28
N GLY A 193 10.91 -6.88 -3.77
CA GLY A 193 10.13 -5.66 -4.04
C GLY A 193 10.68 -4.84 -5.20
N ASP A 194 9.89 -3.85 -5.61
CA ASP A 194 10.27 -2.83 -6.58
C ASP A 194 10.34 -1.44 -5.94
N GLY A 195 9.99 -1.35 -4.65
CA GLY A 195 10.08 -0.15 -3.84
C GLY A 195 9.84 -0.42 -2.36
N TRP A 196 10.13 0.58 -1.55
CA TRP A 196 9.89 0.62 -0.11
C TRP A 196 8.75 1.59 0.20
N HIS A 197 7.76 1.13 1.00
CA HIS A 197 6.56 1.90 1.35
C HIS A 197 6.24 1.76 2.85
N PRO A 198 7.09 2.31 3.73
CA PRO A 198 6.84 2.33 5.16
C PRO A 198 5.73 3.31 5.52
N SER A 199 5.15 3.13 6.71
CA SER A 199 4.18 4.06 7.26
C SER A 199 4.53 4.47 8.69
N GLY A 200 4.24 5.73 9.04
CA GLY A 200 4.38 6.26 10.38
C GLY A 200 5.83 6.31 10.89
N ILE A 201 6.78 6.60 10.01
CA ILE A 201 8.18 6.87 10.35
C ILE A 201 8.53 8.32 10.02
N THR A 202 9.45 8.91 10.77
CA THR A 202 9.92 10.28 10.52
C THR A 202 10.81 10.36 9.27
N ALA A 203 11.07 11.56 8.77
CA ALA A 203 11.98 11.78 7.66
C ALA A 203 13.41 11.29 8.01
N GLU A 204 13.84 11.42 9.27
CA GLU A 204 15.13 10.92 9.74
C GLU A 204 15.18 9.38 9.72
N GLU A 205 14.17 8.71 10.30
CA GLU A 205 14.05 7.25 10.27
C GLU A 205 13.97 6.72 8.83
N PHE A 206 13.29 7.45 7.94
CA PHE A 206 13.26 7.13 6.53
C PHE A 206 14.64 7.20 5.90
N SER A 207 15.40 8.26 6.15
CA SER A 207 16.77 8.41 5.66
C SER A 207 17.67 7.27 6.12
N MET A 208 17.54 6.85 7.38
CA MET A 208 18.30 5.70 7.94
C MET A 208 17.94 4.40 7.23
N GLY A 209 16.62 4.09 7.11
CA GLY A 209 16.13 2.88 6.44
C GLY A 209 16.50 2.84 4.95
N ARG A 210 16.44 3.98 4.25
CA ARG A 210 16.89 4.11 2.86
C ARG A 210 18.37 3.75 2.72
N ARG A 211 19.22 4.23 3.62
CA ARG A 211 20.66 3.91 3.60
C ARG A 211 20.88 2.41 3.76
N GLU A 212 20.21 1.77 4.74
CA GLU A 212 20.30 0.33 4.94
C GLU A 212 19.83 -0.46 3.70
N ILE A 213 18.73 -0.02 3.06
CA ILE A 213 18.25 -0.64 1.81
C ILE A 213 19.30 -0.53 0.70
N PHE A 214 19.95 0.62 0.56
CA PHE A 214 20.95 0.84 -0.49
C PHE A 214 22.19 -0.05 -0.27
N GLU A 215 22.70 -0.14 0.95
CA GLU A 215 23.80 -1.03 1.33
C GLU A 215 23.45 -2.52 1.08
N LEU A 216 22.23 -2.92 1.42
CA LEU A 216 21.72 -4.27 1.14
C LEU A 216 21.58 -4.54 -0.38
N ALA A 217 21.13 -3.55 -1.16
CA ALA A 217 20.96 -3.66 -2.60
C ALA A 217 22.34 -3.80 -3.30
N GLU A 218 23.31 -2.98 -2.94
CA GLU A 218 24.69 -3.07 -3.45
C GLU A 218 25.29 -4.44 -3.12
N THR A 219 25.12 -4.92 -1.89
CA THR A 219 25.60 -6.26 -1.45
C THR A 219 24.93 -7.38 -2.28
N ALA A 220 23.68 -7.22 -2.66
CA ALA A 220 22.94 -8.18 -3.48
C ALA A 220 23.20 -8.01 -5.00
N GLY A 221 24.04 -7.06 -5.41
CA GLY A 221 24.31 -6.76 -6.83
C GLY A 221 23.14 -6.09 -7.55
N ARG A 222 22.24 -5.43 -6.81
CA ARG A 222 21.10 -4.69 -7.35
C ARG A 222 21.37 -3.19 -7.30
N ALA A 223 21.09 -2.47 -8.40
CA ALA A 223 21.20 -1.03 -8.43
C ALA A 223 20.18 -0.39 -7.45
N PRO A 224 20.63 0.37 -6.43
CA PRO A 224 19.74 0.98 -5.44
C PRO A 224 18.68 1.90 -6.07
N GLU A 225 19.04 2.60 -7.15
CA GLU A 225 18.19 3.55 -7.88
C GLU A 225 17.02 2.85 -8.62
N SER A 226 17.08 1.53 -8.76
CA SER A 226 15.97 0.73 -9.31
C SER A 226 14.81 0.59 -8.32
N LEU A 227 15.00 0.99 -7.06
CA LEU A 227 14.01 0.88 -6.00
C LEU A 227 13.29 2.21 -5.79
N MET A 228 11.96 2.21 -5.93
CA MET A 228 11.14 3.35 -5.58
C MET A 228 11.13 3.58 -4.07
N MET A 229 11.36 4.81 -3.65
CA MET A 229 11.37 5.25 -2.26
C MET A 229 10.07 6.03 -1.96
N SER A 230 9.10 5.37 -1.34
CA SER A 230 7.79 5.94 -0.99
C SER A 230 7.59 5.94 0.52
N ALA A 231 6.81 6.88 1.04
CA ALA A 231 6.40 6.90 2.44
C ALA A 231 4.91 7.23 2.58
N ARG A 232 4.21 6.52 3.47
CA ARG A 232 2.87 6.90 3.91
C ARG A 232 2.97 7.67 5.22
N VAL A 233 2.48 8.90 5.21
CA VAL A 233 2.53 9.82 6.35
C VAL A 233 1.11 10.19 6.77
N GLU A 234 0.82 10.15 8.06
CA GLU A 234 -0.50 10.51 8.57
C GLU A 234 -0.67 12.04 8.57
N VAL A 235 -1.84 12.50 8.14
CA VAL A 235 -2.24 13.90 8.19
C VAL A 235 -3.32 14.06 9.25
N GLU A 236 -3.11 14.98 10.19
CA GLU A 236 -4.11 15.33 11.19
C GLU A 236 -5.17 16.23 10.56
N VAL A 237 -6.40 15.72 10.44
CA VAL A 237 -7.53 16.42 9.85
C VAL A 237 -8.38 17.03 10.96
N GLY A 238 -8.32 18.36 11.11
CA GLY A 238 -9.27 19.13 11.93
C GLY A 238 -9.43 18.74 13.39
N GLY A 239 -8.38 18.24 14.07
CA GLY A 239 -8.43 17.84 15.48
C GLY A 239 -9.28 16.59 15.75
N GLY A 240 -9.52 15.78 14.76
CA GLY A 240 -10.23 14.50 14.89
C GLY A 240 -9.46 13.46 15.74
N PRO A 241 -10.13 12.39 16.20
CA PRO A 241 -9.48 11.38 17.03
C PRO A 241 -8.33 10.74 16.24
N SER A 242 -7.16 10.76 16.84
CA SER A 242 -6.01 10.02 16.33
C SER A 242 -6.31 8.52 16.40
N SER A 243 -5.83 7.73 15.44
CA SER A 243 -5.84 6.29 15.62
C SER A 243 -5.09 5.94 16.91
N ALA A 244 -5.55 4.94 17.67
CA ALA A 244 -4.95 4.55 18.96
C ALA A 244 -3.45 4.19 18.89
N ARG A 245 -2.93 3.88 17.68
CA ARG A 245 -1.51 3.69 17.39
C ARG A 245 -0.73 4.97 17.09
N ALA A 246 -1.41 6.10 16.99
CA ALA A 246 -0.85 7.33 16.42
C ALA A 246 -0.13 8.22 17.44
N VAL A 247 -0.06 7.85 18.72
CA VAL A 247 0.53 8.68 19.78
C VAL A 247 2.03 8.92 19.59
N ASP A 248 2.74 8.00 18.90
CA ASP A 248 4.20 8.08 18.70
C ASP A 248 4.63 8.10 17.22
N ARG A 249 3.70 8.34 16.27
CA ARG A 249 4.04 8.31 14.85
C ARG A 249 4.17 9.71 14.26
N ALA A 250 5.05 9.85 13.29
CA ALA A 250 5.19 11.07 12.50
C ALA A 250 3.86 11.47 11.83
N ARG A 251 3.47 12.73 12.00
CA ARG A 251 2.24 13.32 11.45
C ARG A 251 2.53 14.66 10.82
N LEU A 252 1.80 14.95 9.75
CA LEU A 252 1.75 16.28 9.17
C LEU A 252 0.57 17.05 9.78
N SER A 253 0.74 18.35 9.99
CA SER A 253 -0.34 19.23 10.45
C SER A 253 -1.10 19.78 9.25
N SER A 254 -2.42 19.53 9.17
CA SER A 254 -3.27 20.14 8.13
C SER A 254 -3.69 21.58 8.45
N VAL A 255 -3.37 22.06 9.65
CA VAL A 255 -3.82 23.38 10.13
C VAL A 255 -2.99 24.52 9.54
N ASN A 256 -1.75 24.24 9.10
CA ASN A 256 -0.83 25.23 8.55
C ASN A 256 -0.16 24.69 7.28
N SER A 257 -0.55 25.26 6.13
CA SER A 257 -0.02 24.86 4.83
C SER A 257 1.50 25.02 4.72
N ASP A 258 2.07 26.09 5.27
CA ASP A 258 3.52 26.35 5.21
C ASP A 258 4.29 25.29 6.01
N GLN A 259 3.75 24.90 7.16
CA GLN A 259 4.33 23.82 7.97
C GLN A 259 4.23 22.48 7.23
N MET A 260 3.09 22.17 6.63
CA MET A 260 2.93 20.93 5.85
C MET A 260 3.93 20.86 4.68
N VAL A 261 4.11 21.97 3.96
CA VAL A 261 5.10 22.07 2.88
C VAL A 261 6.52 21.81 3.42
N ALA A 262 6.89 22.44 4.55
CA ALA A 262 8.21 22.24 5.14
C ALA A 262 8.45 20.78 5.58
N GLU A 263 7.42 20.12 6.13
CA GLU A 263 7.48 18.72 6.53
C GLU A 263 7.60 17.79 5.32
N ILE A 264 6.84 18.02 4.25
CA ILE A 264 6.96 17.27 2.97
C ILE A 264 8.37 17.44 2.38
N GLU A 265 8.92 18.66 2.43
CA GLU A 265 10.29 18.94 1.99
C GLU A 265 11.35 18.20 2.81
N ALA A 266 11.11 17.98 4.12
CA ALA A 266 11.97 17.15 4.94
C ALA A 266 11.99 15.68 4.45
N TYR A 267 10.82 15.10 4.11
CA TYR A 267 10.75 13.77 3.51
C TYR A 267 11.40 13.72 2.12
N ARG A 268 11.20 14.74 1.29
CA ARG A 268 11.88 14.85 -0.01
C ARG A 268 13.41 14.86 0.16
N SER A 269 13.90 15.62 1.12
CA SER A 269 15.34 15.72 1.44
C SER A 269 15.90 14.39 1.98
N ALA A 270 15.08 13.60 2.69
CA ALA A 270 15.42 12.24 3.13
C ALA A 270 15.44 11.23 1.98
N GLY A 271 14.97 11.61 0.78
CA GLY A 271 14.98 10.79 -0.42
C GLY A 271 13.66 10.12 -0.76
N VAL A 272 12.54 10.57 -0.18
CA VAL A 272 11.19 10.15 -0.60
C VAL A 272 10.91 10.71 -1.99
N GLN A 273 10.49 9.84 -2.90
CA GLN A 273 10.12 10.15 -4.28
C GLN A 273 8.60 10.19 -4.46
N HIS A 274 7.87 9.45 -3.60
CA HIS A 274 6.40 9.39 -3.62
C HIS A 274 5.89 9.40 -2.17
N ILE A 275 5.22 10.49 -1.77
CA ILE A 275 4.60 10.61 -0.44
C ILE A 275 3.11 10.34 -0.54
N VAL A 276 2.58 9.54 0.37
CA VAL A 276 1.14 9.24 0.46
C VAL A 276 0.59 9.87 1.72
N LEU A 277 -0.29 10.85 1.56
CA LEU A 277 -0.95 11.55 2.64
C LEU A 277 -2.14 10.72 3.14
N ALA A 278 -2.03 10.21 4.36
CA ALA A 278 -3.09 9.43 4.98
C ALA A 278 -4.03 10.34 5.77
N LEU A 279 -5.16 10.68 5.17
CA LEU A 279 -6.19 11.51 5.79
C LEU A 279 -6.99 10.70 6.81
N ASN A 280 -6.88 11.05 8.08
CA ASN A 280 -7.42 10.27 9.19
C ASN A 280 -8.77 10.85 9.68
N SER A 281 -9.84 10.69 8.90
CA SER A 281 -11.19 11.11 9.27
C SER A 281 -12.27 10.25 8.63
N GLY A 282 -13.41 10.07 9.34
CA GLY A 282 -14.66 9.57 8.79
C GLY A 282 -15.63 10.67 8.36
N ASP A 283 -15.25 11.93 8.51
CA ASP A 283 -16.03 13.10 8.11
C ASP A 283 -15.67 13.48 6.66
N VAL A 284 -16.58 13.18 5.75
CA VAL A 284 -16.44 13.42 4.30
C VAL A 284 -16.22 14.91 3.98
N GLY A 285 -16.88 15.83 4.70
CA GLY A 285 -16.73 17.26 4.50
C GLY A 285 -15.30 17.71 4.82
N ARG A 286 -14.83 17.35 6.02
CA ARG A 286 -13.46 17.68 6.45
C ARG A 286 -12.38 17.07 5.57
N LEU A 287 -12.59 15.82 5.11
CA LEU A 287 -11.66 15.19 4.18
C LEU A 287 -11.51 15.97 2.89
N LYS A 288 -12.64 16.41 2.30
CA LYS A 288 -12.65 17.22 1.07
C LYS A 288 -12.01 18.59 1.26
N GLU A 289 -12.22 19.23 2.41
CA GLU A 289 -11.59 20.51 2.75
C GLU A 289 -10.07 20.39 2.95
N THR A 290 -9.59 19.20 3.36
CA THR A 290 -8.16 18.95 3.61
C THR A 290 -7.40 18.59 2.33
N MET A 291 -8.06 18.03 1.35
CA MET A 291 -7.48 17.72 0.03
C MET A 291 -7.24 18.99 -0.78
#